data_63a17d7fc5962fae80e8102b9bf74a08
#
_entry.id   63a17d7fc5962fae80e8102b9bf74a08
#
_cell.length_a   1.000
_cell.length_b   1.000
_cell.length_c   1.000
_cell.angle_alpha   90.00
_cell.angle_beta   90.00
_cell.angle_gamma   90.00
#
_symmetry.space_group_name_H-M   'P 1'
#
loop_
_entity.id
_entity.type
_entity.pdbx_description
1 polymer ?
#
loop_
_entity_poly.entity_id
_entity_poly.type
_entity_poly.pdbx_seq_one_letter_code
_entity_poly.pdbx_strand_id
1 'polypeptide(L)'
;NTTYDRLERTFTNQILSSEIANTLMSNLEGTAIQDAIDDMSEELSFSTIKKAYLFLQAMIGYGKNIKDFPDDYDPLSMVELPDETALNVKTKEIEIIPDESLDILKKVAMELKPDGSLAYRYGPLIIFGLNTGLREGELLALSKKEINMLNGRRCYHVSETVSTVNNRDKDPKTKTKRILTPPKYPRSVRNVPLNKEADACLQIMLDTYGDHKFRNDLIVATQNGKLPTSRNIQTSFDRILKKAGLPHYGTHALRHTFATRLLRKTQSHQEIKAVAELLGDDYHVVVKTYLHTEEEGKSTLVDLIA
;
A
#
# COMPACT_ATOMS: atom_id res chain seq x y z
N ASN A 1 0.85 16.85 -4.33
CA ASN A 1 0.37 16.47 -2.99
C ASN A 1 -0.64 15.32 -3.12
N THR A 2 -0.26 14.14 -2.61
CA THR A 2 -1.04 12.88 -2.72
C THR A 2 -2.43 12.99 -2.07
N THR A 3 -2.58 13.76 -0.99
CA THR A 3 -3.87 14.00 -0.34
C THR A 3 -4.79 14.80 -1.24
N TYR A 4 -4.27 15.88 -1.85
CA TYR A 4 -5.06 16.68 -2.79
C TYR A 4 -5.49 15.85 -4.00
N ASP A 5 -4.58 15.06 -4.61
CA ASP A 5 -4.90 14.19 -5.75
C ASP A 5 -5.99 13.16 -5.41
N ARG A 6 -5.99 12.67 -4.16
CA ARG A 6 -7.02 11.75 -3.68
C ARG A 6 -8.37 12.45 -3.54
N LEU A 7 -8.41 13.63 -2.93
CA LEU A 7 -9.64 14.42 -2.78
C LEU A 7 -10.21 14.82 -4.15
N GLU A 8 -9.35 15.31 -5.06
CA GLU A 8 -9.74 15.65 -6.44
C GLU A 8 -10.35 14.45 -7.16
N ARG A 9 -9.76 13.26 -7.02
CA ARG A 9 -10.30 12.02 -7.62
C ARG A 9 -11.64 11.64 -7.00
N THR A 10 -11.78 11.72 -5.67
CA THR A 10 -13.06 11.45 -5.00
C THR A 10 -14.13 12.41 -5.47
N PHE A 11 -13.82 13.70 -5.54
CA PHE A 11 -14.73 14.71 -6.05
C PHE A 11 -15.14 14.40 -7.50
N THR A 12 -14.17 14.19 -8.39
CA THR A 12 -14.45 13.99 -9.82
C THR A 12 -15.21 12.70 -10.10
N ASN A 13 -14.87 11.61 -9.43
CA ASN A 13 -15.42 10.29 -9.76
C ASN A 13 -16.68 9.93 -8.96
N GLN A 14 -16.89 10.49 -7.78
CA GLN A 14 -18.02 10.14 -6.93
C GLN A 14 -19.02 11.30 -6.78
N ILE A 15 -18.53 12.53 -6.60
CA ILE A 15 -19.44 13.65 -6.37
C ILE A 15 -19.93 14.25 -7.70
N LEU A 16 -19.04 14.57 -8.63
CA LEU A 16 -19.41 15.13 -9.94
C LEU A 16 -20.22 14.18 -10.82
N SER A 17 -20.14 12.88 -10.56
CA SER A 17 -20.93 11.87 -11.28
C SER A 17 -22.28 11.55 -10.63
N SER A 18 -22.57 12.11 -9.46
CA SER A 18 -23.82 11.92 -8.72
C SER A 18 -24.83 13.03 -8.96
N GLU A 19 -26.08 12.79 -8.61
CA GLU A 19 -27.18 13.76 -8.79
C GLU A 19 -26.99 15.05 -7.99
N ILE A 20 -26.27 15.00 -6.86
CA ILE A 20 -25.95 16.18 -6.04
C ILE A 20 -24.91 17.13 -6.67
N ALA A 21 -24.29 16.77 -7.80
CA ALA A 21 -23.21 17.53 -8.43
C ALA A 21 -23.53 18.97 -8.71
N ASN A 22 -24.77 19.26 -9.10
CA ASN A 22 -25.24 20.58 -9.51
C ASN A 22 -26.07 21.30 -8.43
N THR A 23 -26.18 20.70 -7.24
CA THR A 23 -26.90 21.29 -6.11
C THR A 23 -26.00 22.32 -5.41
N LEU A 24 -26.54 23.52 -5.18
CA LEU A 24 -25.84 24.49 -4.35
C LEU A 24 -25.62 23.93 -2.95
N MET A 25 -24.42 24.08 -2.41
CA MET A 25 -24.08 23.52 -1.09
C MET A 25 -25.02 24.01 0.03
N SER A 26 -25.52 25.25 -0.04
CA SER A 26 -26.50 25.79 0.90
C SER A 26 -27.88 25.12 0.83
N ASN A 27 -28.16 24.43 -0.28
CA ASN A 27 -29.45 23.79 -0.55
C ASN A 27 -29.34 22.26 -0.54
N LEU A 28 -28.17 21.76 -0.15
CA LEU A 28 -27.93 20.31 -0.11
C LEU A 28 -28.59 19.71 1.13
N GLU A 29 -29.63 18.91 0.90
CA GLU A 29 -30.39 18.22 1.94
C GLU A 29 -29.85 16.81 2.20
N GLY A 30 -30.09 16.32 3.42
CA GLY A 30 -29.64 14.97 3.82
C GLY A 30 -30.25 13.86 2.96
N THR A 31 -31.50 14.03 2.55
CA THR A 31 -32.20 13.08 1.64
C THR A 31 -31.49 12.93 0.30
N ALA A 32 -31.13 14.04 -0.34
CA ALA A 32 -30.39 14.00 -1.61
C ALA A 32 -28.99 13.37 -1.46
N ILE A 33 -28.33 13.57 -0.31
CA ILE A 33 -27.06 12.90 -0.02
C ILE A 33 -27.27 11.40 0.20
N GLN A 34 -28.36 11.01 0.91
CA GLN A 34 -28.67 9.60 1.13
C GLN A 34 -28.94 8.89 -0.20
N ASP A 35 -29.76 9.47 -1.06
CA ASP A 35 -30.05 8.91 -2.39
C ASP A 35 -28.75 8.72 -3.20
N ALA A 36 -27.83 9.70 -3.17
CA ALA A 36 -26.54 9.56 -3.84
C ALA A 36 -25.63 8.47 -3.21
N ILE A 37 -25.70 8.25 -1.91
CA ILE A 37 -24.98 7.16 -1.21
C ILE A 37 -25.59 5.81 -1.58
N ASP A 38 -26.92 5.72 -1.66
CA ASP A 38 -27.65 4.50 -2.03
C ASP A 38 -27.33 4.10 -3.48
N ASP A 39 -27.34 5.04 -4.41
CA ASP A 39 -26.89 4.81 -5.80
C ASP A 39 -25.44 4.31 -5.87
N MET A 40 -24.53 4.93 -5.11
CA MET A 40 -23.14 4.45 -5.03
C MET A 40 -23.05 3.03 -4.48
N SER A 41 -24.00 2.61 -3.66
CA SER A 41 -24.00 1.29 -3.00
C SER A 41 -24.27 0.14 -3.98
N GLU A 42 -24.85 0.42 -5.13
CA GLU A 42 -25.08 -0.57 -6.18
C GLU A 42 -23.78 -1.03 -6.86
N GLU A 43 -22.82 -0.11 -7.05
CA GLU A 43 -21.63 -0.34 -7.89
C GLU A 43 -20.29 -0.20 -7.17
N LEU A 44 -20.26 0.40 -5.98
CA LEU A 44 -19.01 0.74 -5.30
C LEU A 44 -18.82 -0.05 -4.00
N SER A 45 -17.55 -0.25 -3.64
CA SER A 45 -17.19 -0.85 -2.35
C SER A 45 -17.40 0.14 -1.20
N PHE A 46 -17.68 -0.37 0.00
CA PHE A 46 -17.84 0.40 1.23
C PHE A 46 -16.70 1.42 1.42
N SER A 47 -15.45 1.00 1.18
CA SER A 47 -14.29 1.89 1.33
C SER A 47 -14.31 3.09 0.37
N THR A 48 -14.93 2.97 -0.79
CA THR A 48 -15.07 4.06 -1.77
C THR A 48 -16.22 4.99 -1.38
N ILE A 49 -17.36 4.44 -0.99
CA ILE A 49 -18.51 5.20 -0.48
C ILE A 49 -18.12 6.02 0.75
N LYS A 50 -17.45 5.38 1.70
CA LYS A 50 -16.94 6.07 2.91
C LYS A 50 -16.00 7.23 2.58
N LYS A 51 -15.18 7.14 1.52
CA LYS A 51 -14.33 8.26 1.08
C LYS A 51 -15.16 9.42 0.53
N ALA A 52 -16.24 9.14 -0.21
CA ALA A 52 -17.16 10.17 -0.70
C ALA A 52 -17.86 10.87 0.48
N TYR A 53 -18.38 10.11 1.42
CA TYR A 53 -18.99 10.64 2.65
C TYR A 53 -18.02 11.52 3.44
N LEU A 54 -16.80 11.05 3.71
CA LEU A 54 -15.77 11.82 4.42
C LEU A 54 -15.32 13.07 3.64
N PHE A 55 -15.39 13.04 2.31
CA PHE A 55 -15.14 14.21 1.48
C PHE A 55 -16.23 15.26 1.70
N LEU A 56 -17.52 14.90 1.65
CA LEU A 56 -18.65 15.79 1.92
C LEU A 56 -18.55 16.37 3.33
N GLN A 57 -18.26 15.53 4.32
CA GLN A 57 -18.06 15.97 5.71
C GLN A 57 -16.95 17.03 5.84
N ALA A 58 -15.81 16.79 5.19
CA ALA A 58 -14.69 17.73 5.20
C ALA A 58 -15.04 19.05 4.48
N MET A 59 -15.82 19.00 3.39
CA MET A 59 -16.26 20.16 2.64
C MET A 59 -17.25 21.02 3.44
N ILE A 60 -18.23 20.40 4.10
CA ILE A 60 -19.18 21.09 4.99
C ILE A 60 -18.44 21.72 6.18
N GLY A 61 -17.54 20.97 6.82
CA GLY A 61 -16.71 21.48 7.91
C GLY A 61 -15.84 22.68 7.51
N TYR A 62 -15.30 22.65 6.29
CA TYR A 62 -14.56 23.80 5.75
C TYR A 62 -15.48 25.01 5.56
N GLY A 63 -16.68 24.84 4.95
CA GLY A 63 -17.65 25.93 4.76
C GLY A 63 -18.08 26.57 6.08
N LYS A 64 -18.29 25.78 7.13
CA LYS A 64 -18.55 26.31 8.51
C LYS A 64 -17.35 27.12 9.02
N ASN A 65 -16.14 26.62 8.86
CA ASN A 65 -14.94 27.31 9.36
C ASN A 65 -14.72 28.69 8.71
N ILE A 66 -15.03 28.84 7.41
CA ILE A 66 -14.93 30.12 6.69
C ILE A 66 -16.21 30.97 6.79
N LYS A 67 -17.20 30.51 7.55
CA LYS A 67 -18.49 31.18 7.76
C LYS A 67 -19.38 31.31 6.52
N ASP A 68 -19.17 30.48 5.51
CA ASP A 68 -20.06 30.37 4.34
C ASP A 68 -21.33 29.58 4.68
N PHE A 69 -21.26 28.69 5.72
CA PHE A 69 -22.40 27.95 6.24
C PHE A 69 -22.66 28.28 7.71
N PRO A 70 -23.94 28.26 8.14
CA PRO A 70 -24.27 28.35 9.57
C PRO A 70 -23.63 27.20 10.36
N ASP A 71 -23.34 27.45 11.63
CA ASP A 71 -22.72 26.45 12.51
C ASP A 71 -23.64 25.23 12.75
N ASP A 72 -24.95 25.40 12.66
CA ASP A 72 -25.99 24.36 12.78
C ASP A 72 -26.31 23.64 11.46
N TYR A 73 -25.76 24.09 10.34
CA TYR A 73 -25.94 23.43 9.04
C TYR A 73 -25.30 22.04 9.05
N ASP A 74 -26.08 20.98 9.10
CA ASP A 74 -25.58 19.60 9.12
C ASP A 74 -26.45 18.65 8.26
N PRO A 75 -26.29 18.71 6.92
CA PRO A 75 -27.02 17.82 6.03
C PRO A 75 -26.59 16.35 6.13
N LEU A 76 -25.51 16.05 6.86
CA LEU A 76 -25.05 14.66 7.06
C LEU A 76 -25.61 14.02 8.34
N SER A 77 -26.30 14.75 9.19
CA SER A 77 -26.79 14.26 10.49
C SER A 77 -27.71 13.04 10.40
N MET A 78 -28.47 12.90 9.28
CA MET A 78 -29.42 11.81 9.05
C MET A 78 -28.93 10.84 7.96
N VAL A 79 -27.71 11.00 7.45
CA VAL A 79 -27.17 10.16 6.37
C VAL A 79 -26.51 8.93 6.96
N GLU A 80 -26.98 7.77 6.57
CA GLU A 80 -26.46 6.48 7.00
C GLU A 80 -25.57 5.86 5.93
N LEU A 81 -24.43 5.30 6.35
CA LEU A 81 -23.59 4.52 5.47
C LEU A 81 -24.13 3.10 5.36
N PRO A 82 -24.04 2.47 4.17
CA PRO A 82 -24.54 1.11 3.96
C PRO A 82 -23.80 0.09 4.84
N ASP A 83 -24.46 -1.03 5.12
CA ASP A 83 -23.77 -2.18 5.73
C ASP A 83 -22.78 -2.79 4.70
N GLU A 84 -21.51 -2.88 5.07
CA GLU A 84 -20.46 -3.44 4.22
C GLU A 84 -20.77 -4.88 3.79
N THR A 85 -21.47 -5.64 4.63
CA THR A 85 -21.84 -7.04 4.34
C THR A 85 -22.95 -7.18 3.32
N ALA A 86 -23.80 -6.15 3.18
CA ALA A 86 -24.92 -6.12 2.24
C ALA A 86 -24.53 -5.69 0.81
N LEU A 87 -23.36 -5.03 0.66
CA LEU A 87 -22.93 -4.52 -0.64
C LEU A 87 -22.58 -5.63 -1.64
N ASN A 88 -22.91 -5.41 -2.91
CA ASN A 88 -22.56 -6.31 -4.01
C ASN A 88 -21.03 -6.32 -4.25
N VAL A 89 -20.40 -5.16 -4.18
CA VAL A 89 -18.95 -5.02 -4.33
C VAL A 89 -18.26 -5.16 -2.98
N LYS A 90 -17.74 -6.33 -2.73
CA LYS A 90 -17.02 -6.61 -1.48
C LYS A 90 -15.67 -5.88 -1.43
N THR A 91 -15.27 -5.49 -0.22
CA THR A 91 -13.91 -5.03 0.02
C THR A 91 -12.93 -6.16 -0.34
N LYS A 92 -11.89 -5.81 -1.12
CA LYS A 92 -10.89 -6.81 -1.56
C LYS A 92 -10.19 -7.42 -0.35
N GLU A 93 -10.21 -8.75 -0.27
CA GLU A 93 -9.50 -9.49 0.76
C GLU A 93 -7.99 -9.32 0.64
N ILE A 94 -7.30 -9.51 1.76
CA ILE A 94 -5.84 -9.45 1.81
C ILE A 94 -5.27 -10.67 1.11
N GLU A 95 -4.51 -10.43 0.04
CA GLU A 95 -3.85 -11.48 -0.71
C GLU A 95 -2.53 -11.88 -0.01
N ILE A 96 -2.38 -13.16 0.29
CA ILE A 96 -1.18 -13.76 0.87
C ILE A 96 -0.70 -14.87 -0.06
N ILE A 97 0.59 -14.87 -0.39
CA ILE A 97 1.19 -15.94 -1.19
C ILE A 97 1.40 -17.14 -0.29
N PRO A 98 0.82 -18.32 -0.59
CA PRO A 98 0.98 -19.52 0.22
C PRO A 98 2.45 -19.95 0.37
N ASP A 99 2.80 -20.46 1.55
CA ASP A 99 4.20 -20.85 1.85
C ASP A 99 4.75 -21.88 0.87
N GLU A 100 3.93 -22.84 0.42
CA GLU A 100 4.27 -23.86 -0.59
C GLU A 100 4.59 -23.26 -1.98
N SER A 101 4.10 -22.08 -2.25
CA SER A 101 4.34 -21.37 -3.53
C SER A 101 5.62 -20.53 -3.53
N LEU A 102 6.23 -20.29 -2.36
CA LEU A 102 7.35 -19.36 -2.24
C LEU A 102 8.61 -19.87 -2.92
N ASP A 103 8.89 -21.16 -2.84
CA ASP A 103 10.12 -21.73 -3.42
C ASP A 103 10.11 -21.65 -4.95
N ILE A 104 8.99 -21.98 -5.60
CA ILE A 104 8.86 -21.86 -7.05
C ILE A 104 8.88 -20.39 -7.49
N LEU A 105 8.22 -19.49 -6.73
CA LEU A 105 8.24 -18.05 -6.97
C LEU A 105 9.68 -17.51 -6.97
N LYS A 106 10.44 -17.83 -5.92
CA LYS A 106 11.83 -17.40 -5.75
C LYS A 106 12.73 -17.95 -6.84
N LYS A 107 12.59 -19.23 -7.15
CA LYS A 107 13.35 -19.90 -8.23
C LYS A 107 13.13 -19.18 -9.57
N VAL A 108 11.89 -18.91 -9.94
CA VAL A 108 11.58 -18.22 -11.19
C VAL A 108 12.05 -16.77 -11.15
N ALA A 109 11.86 -16.05 -10.04
CA ALA A 109 12.28 -14.64 -9.90
C ALA A 109 13.79 -14.47 -10.11
N MET A 110 14.59 -15.45 -9.72
CA MET A 110 16.07 -15.44 -9.83
C MET A 110 16.60 -16.20 -11.06
N GLU A 111 15.75 -16.57 -12.00
CA GLU A 111 16.16 -17.26 -13.22
C GLU A 111 17.14 -16.42 -14.03
N LEU A 112 18.17 -17.09 -14.54
CA LEU A 112 19.17 -16.48 -15.41
C LEU A 112 18.91 -16.82 -16.87
N LYS A 113 19.25 -15.91 -17.74
CA LYS A 113 19.32 -16.14 -19.18
C LYS A 113 20.61 -16.91 -19.53
N PRO A 114 20.75 -17.43 -20.77
CA PRO A 114 21.96 -18.09 -21.22
C PRO A 114 23.24 -17.24 -21.12
N ASP A 115 23.11 -15.91 -21.16
CA ASP A 115 24.22 -14.96 -21.01
C ASP A 115 24.58 -14.67 -19.53
N GLY A 116 23.94 -15.35 -18.58
CA GLY A 116 24.15 -15.15 -17.14
C GLY A 116 23.43 -13.94 -16.54
N SER A 117 22.76 -13.11 -17.34
CA SER A 117 21.96 -11.99 -16.83
C SER A 117 20.60 -12.45 -16.27
N LEU A 118 20.02 -11.65 -15.36
CA LEU A 118 18.68 -11.94 -14.83
C LEU A 118 17.62 -11.96 -15.94
N ALA A 119 16.79 -13.01 -15.96
CA ALA A 119 15.64 -13.09 -16.84
C ALA A 119 14.58 -12.03 -16.47
N TYR A 120 14.43 -11.77 -15.18
CA TYR A 120 13.50 -10.77 -14.64
C TYR A 120 14.27 -9.69 -13.88
N ARG A 121 14.37 -8.50 -14.48
CA ARG A 121 15.13 -7.39 -13.92
C ARG A 121 14.76 -7.10 -12.47
N TYR A 122 13.46 -7.17 -12.13
CA TYR A 122 12.97 -6.88 -10.77
C TYR A 122 12.79 -8.14 -9.90
N GLY A 123 13.29 -9.29 -10.32
CA GLY A 123 13.26 -10.52 -9.53
C GLY A 123 13.87 -10.36 -8.15
N PRO A 124 15.13 -9.87 -8.02
CA PRO A 124 15.74 -9.63 -6.71
C PRO A 124 14.96 -8.63 -5.86
N LEU A 125 14.35 -7.60 -6.45
CA LEU A 125 13.53 -6.61 -5.73
C LEU A 125 12.25 -7.25 -5.15
N ILE A 126 11.61 -8.14 -5.90
CA ILE A 126 10.42 -8.88 -5.45
C ILE A 126 10.77 -9.76 -4.26
N ILE A 127 11.88 -10.52 -4.33
CA ILE A 127 12.33 -11.36 -3.21
C ILE A 127 12.76 -10.50 -2.02
N PHE A 128 13.42 -9.37 -2.26
CA PHE A 128 13.76 -8.40 -1.21
C PHE A 128 12.49 -7.90 -0.50
N GLY A 129 11.46 -7.52 -1.25
CA GLY A 129 10.16 -7.11 -0.70
C GLY A 129 9.49 -8.20 0.14
N LEU A 130 9.55 -9.47 -0.32
CA LEU A 130 9.03 -10.63 0.39
C LEU A 130 9.76 -10.90 1.72
N ASN A 131 11.03 -10.48 1.85
CA ASN A 131 11.86 -10.71 3.03
C ASN A 131 12.03 -9.47 3.94
N THR A 132 11.50 -8.32 3.55
CA THR A 132 11.60 -7.07 4.31
C THR A 132 10.26 -6.44 4.65
N GLY A 133 9.19 -6.83 3.96
CA GLY A 133 7.86 -6.27 4.13
C GLY A 133 7.78 -4.78 3.80
N LEU A 134 8.73 -4.21 3.06
CA LEU A 134 8.70 -2.81 2.63
C LEU A 134 7.47 -2.55 1.76
N ARG A 135 6.90 -1.34 1.92
CA ARG A 135 5.85 -0.88 1.00
C ARG A 135 6.41 -0.66 -0.39
N GLU A 136 5.58 -0.79 -1.43
CA GLU A 136 6.03 -0.60 -2.82
C GLU A 136 6.78 0.72 -3.03
N GLY A 137 6.26 1.83 -2.51
CA GLY A 137 6.93 3.12 -2.62
C GLY A 137 8.29 3.18 -1.90
N GLU A 138 8.45 2.43 -0.80
CA GLU A 138 9.73 2.29 -0.08
C GLU A 138 10.71 1.44 -0.89
N LEU A 139 10.24 0.35 -1.54
CA LEU A 139 11.05 -0.47 -2.45
C LEU A 139 11.56 0.32 -3.65
N LEU A 140 10.73 1.20 -4.19
CA LEU A 140 11.12 2.08 -5.30
C LEU A 140 12.13 3.16 -4.88
N ALA A 141 12.15 3.53 -3.59
CA ALA A 141 13.03 4.54 -3.03
C ALA A 141 14.34 3.98 -2.46
N LEU A 142 14.63 2.67 -2.66
CA LEU A 142 15.85 2.06 -2.14
C LEU A 142 17.10 2.85 -2.53
N SER A 143 17.92 3.21 -1.51
CA SER A 143 19.07 4.09 -1.66
C SER A 143 20.30 3.50 -1.00
N LYS A 144 21.47 3.66 -1.67
CA LYS A 144 22.76 3.19 -1.18
C LYS A 144 23.16 3.83 0.16
N LYS A 145 22.79 5.10 0.37
CA LYS A 145 23.11 5.86 1.60
C LYS A 145 22.35 5.36 2.83
N GLU A 146 21.27 4.65 2.64
CA GLU A 146 20.41 4.14 3.72
C GLU A 146 20.78 2.70 4.14
N ILE A 147 21.82 2.12 3.53
CA ILE A 147 22.36 0.82 3.93
C ILE A 147 23.32 1.05 5.09
N ASN A 148 23.06 0.40 6.22
CA ASN A 148 23.90 0.54 7.41
C ASN A 148 24.11 -0.82 8.11
N MET A 149 24.91 -0.83 9.16
CA MET A 149 25.15 -1.99 10.02
C MET A 149 24.59 -1.73 11.41
N LEU A 150 23.78 -2.66 11.91
CA LEU A 150 23.24 -2.63 13.26
C LEU A 150 23.49 -3.98 13.93
N ASN A 151 24.21 -3.99 15.04
CA ASN A 151 24.58 -5.21 15.80
C ASN A 151 25.20 -6.31 14.91
N GLY A 152 26.11 -5.95 14.02
CA GLY A 152 26.77 -6.88 13.12
C GLY A 152 25.94 -7.40 11.95
N ARG A 153 24.73 -6.89 11.76
CA ARG A 153 23.82 -7.25 10.66
C ARG A 153 23.59 -6.07 9.74
N ARG A 154 23.58 -6.30 8.42
CA ARG A 154 23.17 -5.28 7.46
C ARG A 154 21.70 -4.95 7.65
N CYS A 155 21.40 -3.65 7.67
CA CYS A 155 20.05 -3.10 7.80
C CYS A 155 19.77 -2.11 6.68
N TYR A 156 18.51 -1.98 6.32
CA TYR A 156 18.05 -0.89 5.49
C TYR A 156 17.26 0.12 6.33
N HIS A 157 17.64 1.40 6.29
CA HIS A 157 16.94 2.49 6.94
C HIS A 157 15.87 3.06 6.00
N VAL A 158 14.62 2.96 6.37
CA VAL A 158 13.49 3.48 5.59
C VAL A 158 13.29 4.94 5.95
N SER A 159 13.70 5.85 5.07
CA SER A 159 13.61 7.31 5.24
C SER A 159 12.83 8.01 4.13
N GLU A 160 12.63 7.33 2.99
CA GLU A 160 11.98 7.89 1.82
C GLU A 160 10.98 6.92 1.19
N THR A 161 10.02 7.45 0.46
CA THR A 161 9.07 6.72 -0.35
C THR A 161 8.85 7.42 -1.69
N VAL A 162 8.68 6.66 -2.76
CA VAL A 162 8.25 7.18 -4.06
C VAL A 162 6.73 7.30 -4.08
N SER A 163 6.25 8.48 -4.38
CA SER A 163 4.84 8.76 -4.61
C SER A 163 4.61 9.22 -6.04
N THR A 164 3.53 8.76 -6.67
CA THR A 164 3.06 9.27 -7.95
C THR A 164 2.01 10.34 -7.67
N VAL A 165 2.20 11.52 -8.22
CA VAL A 165 1.30 12.67 -8.07
C VAL A 165 0.89 13.22 -9.43
N ASN A 166 -0.25 13.91 -9.50
CA ASN A 166 -0.66 14.62 -10.70
C ASN A 166 0.39 15.68 -11.05
N ASN A 167 0.75 15.74 -12.32
CA ASN A 167 1.71 16.73 -12.81
C ASN A 167 0.98 18.04 -13.11
N ARG A 168 1.16 19.04 -12.23
CA ARG A 168 0.57 20.38 -12.34
C ARG A 168 1.56 21.43 -12.84
N ASP A 169 2.64 21.00 -13.50
CA ASP A 169 3.58 21.91 -14.16
C ASP A 169 2.85 22.66 -15.30
N LYS A 170 3.31 23.85 -15.68
CA LYS A 170 2.63 24.72 -16.64
C LYS A 170 2.37 24.05 -18.00
N ASP A 171 3.32 23.22 -18.48
CA ASP A 171 3.21 22.43 -19.72
C ASP A 171 3.67 21.00 -19.48
N PRO A 172 2.84 20.15 -18.82
CA PRO A 172 3.27 18.84 -18.40
C PRO A 172 3.39 17.87 -19.59
N LYS A 173 4.57 17.34 -19.83
CA LYS A 173 4.80 16.25 -20.81
C LYS A 173 4.12 14.95 -20.45
N THR A 174 3.75 14.77 -19.17
CA THR A 174 3.08 13.58 -18.62
C THR A 174 2.01 13.99 -17.63
N LYS A 175 0.90 13.25 -17.58
CA LYS A 175 -0.20 13.50 -16.62
C LYS A 175 0.23 13.36 -15.16
N THR A 176 1.23 12.52 -14.89
CA THR A 176 1.72 12.27 -13.54
C THR A 176 3.23 12.39 -13.47
N LYS A 177 3.76 12.74 -12.31
CA LYS A 177 5.18 12.69 -11.97
C LYS A 177 5.43 11.92 -10.70
N ARG A 178 6.64 11.39 -10.58
CA ARG A 178 7.09 10.68 -9.37
C ARG A 178 7.95 11.62 -8.55
N ILE A 179 7.71 11.61 -7.25
CA ILE A 179 8.45 12.40 -6.27
C ILE A 179 8.93 11.49 -5.14
N LEU A 180 10.08 11.80 -4.60
CA LEU A 180 10.58 11.23 -3.36
C LEU A 180 10.11 12.12 -2.21
N THR A 181 9.50 11.51 -1.22
CA THR A 181 9.02 12.19 -0.01
C THR A 181 9.38 11.38 1.21
N PRO A 182 9.57 12.02 2.39
CA PRO A 182 9.62 11.27 3.63
C PRO A 182 8.31 10.48 3.82
N PRO A 183 8.33 9.39 4.59
CA PRO A 183 7.13 8.65 4.94
C PRO A 183 6.10 9.56 5.63
N LYS A 184 4.81 9.27 5.44
CA LYS A 184 3.72 10.09 5.99
C LYS A 184 3.69 10.13 7.52
N TYR A 185 4.09 9.03 8.17
CA TYR A 185 4.06 8.90 9.61
C TYR A 185 5.48 8.69 10.16
N PRO A 186 5.84 9.32 11.32
CA PRO A 186 7.15 9.15 11.93
C PRO A 186 7.53 7.68 12.18
N ARG A 187 6.57 6.84 12.59
CA ARG A 187 6.78 5.40 12.81
C ARG A 187 7.14 4.61 11.56
N SER A 188 6.90 5.16 10.37
CA SER A 188 7.31 4.52 9.11
C SER A 188 8.81 4.69 8.85
N VAL A 189 9.48 5.65 9.51
CA VAL A 189 10.95 5.77 9.51
C VAL A 189 11.50 4.73 10.48
N ARG A 190 12.23 3.76 9.96
CA ARG A 190 12.66 2.59 10.74
C ARG A 190 13.87 1.90 10.13
N ASN A 191 14.57 1.11 10.94
CA ASN A 191 15.59 0.18 10.47
C ASN A 191 14.97 -1.21 10.27
N VAL A 192 15.20 -1.80 9.11
CA VAL A 192 14.78 -3.16 8.76
C VAL A 192 16.02 -4.03 8.64
N PRO A 193 16.27 -4.93 9.62
CA PRO A 193 17.38 -5.87 9.55
C PRO A 193 17.20 -6.85 8.40
N LEU A 194 18.25 -7.09 7.64
CA LEU A 194 18.21 -7.99 6.49
C LEU A 194 18.52 -9.42 6.92
N ASN A 195 17.69 -10.37 6.50
CA ASN A 195 18.06 -11.77 6.55
C ASN A 195 19.03 -12.10 5.40
N LYS A 196 19.59 -13.30 5.39
CA LYS A 196 20.58 -13.72 4.38
C LYS A 196 20.08 -13.59 2.95
N GLU A 197 18.80 -13.90 2.71
CA GLU A 197 18.19 -13.84 1.39
C GLU A 197 17.97 -12.39 0.93
N ALA A 198 17.45 -11.53 1.81
CA ALA A 198 17.32 -10.10 1.52
C ALA A 198 18.69 -9.45 1.26
N ASP A 199 19.70 -9.79 2.05
CA ASP A 199 21.04 -9.27 1.90
C ASP A 199 21.68 -9.68 0.56
N ALA A 200 21.53 -10.93 0.15
CA ALA A 200 21.97 -11.41 -1.16
C ALA A 200 21.24 -10.70 -2.30
N CYS A 201 19.92 -10.53 -2.20
CA CYS A 201 19.14 -9.78 -3.19
C CYS A 201 19.57 -8.31 -3.27
N LEU A 202 19.86 -7.67 -2.13
CA LEU A 202 20.36 -6.30 -2.12
C LEU A 202 21.71 -6.21 -2.86
N GLN A 203 22.63 -7.15 -2.63
CA GLN A 203 23.92 -7.17 -3.31
C GLN A 203 23.74 -7.35 -4.83
N ILE A 204 22.89 -8.29 -5.27
CA ILE A 204 22.59 -8.48 -6.69
C ILE A 204 22.01 -7.21 -7.32
N MET A 205 21.13 -6.49 -6.60
CA MET A 205 20.58 -5.21 -7.09
C MET A 205 21.66 -4.15 -7.25
N LEU A 206 22.60 -4.05 -6.29
CA LEU A 206 23.72 -3.12 -6.35
C LEU A 206 24.63 -3.40 -7.56
N ASP A 207 24.86 -4.69 -7.87
CA ASP A 207 25.74 -5.11 -8.96
C ASP A 207 25.06 -5.00 -10.33
N THR A 208 23.71 -5.13 -10.39
CA THR A 208 22.97 -5.30 -11.67
C THR A 208 22.37 -4.01 -12.21
N TYR A 209 21.87 -3.11 -11.34
CA TYR A 209 21.07 -1.98 -11.82
C TYR A 209 21.88 -0.81 -12.37
N GLY A 210 23.16 -0.68 -12.02
CA GLY A 210 24.02 0.39 -12.48
C GLY A 210 23.63 1.76 -11.93
N ASP A 211 24.08 2.84 -12.58
CA ASP A 211 23.85 4.20 -12.14
C ASP A 211 22.43 4.68 -12.48
N HIS A 212 21.81 5.33 -11.51
CA HIS A 212 20.48 5.90 -11.64
C HIS A 212 20.55 7.35 -12.12
N LYS A 213 20.00 7.65 -13.30
CA LYS A 213 20.03 9.00 -13.89
C LYS A 213 19.19 10.05 -13.15
N PHE A 214 18.25 9.61 -12.31
CA PHE A 214 17.40 10.50 -11.52
C PHE A 214 18.14 11.00 -10.26
N ARG A 215 18.81 10.06 -9.56
CA ARG A 215 19.60 10.34 -8.36
C ARG A 215 20.61 9.20 -8.16
N ASN A 216 21.89 9.54 -8.10
CA ASN A 216 23.01 8.56 -8.12
C ASN A 216 23.02 7.56 -6.94
N ASP A 217 22.40 7.91 -5.82
CA ASP A 217 22.34 7.04 -4.65
C ASP A 217 21.18 6.01 -4.71
N LEU A 218 20.21 6.18 -5.61
CA LEU A 218 19.13 5.20 -5.77
C LEU A 218 19.65 3.89 -6.37
N ILE A 219 19.14 2.77 -5.83
CA ILE A 219 19.53 1.43 -6.25
C ILE A 219 18.66 0.96 -7.41
N VAL A 220 17.33 1.13 -7.30
CA VAL A 220 16.38 0.54 -8.25
C VAL A 220 16.16 1.46 -9.45
N ALA A 221 16.51 0.97 -10.64
CA ALA A 221 16.40 1.72 -11.89
C ALA A 221 15.83 0.87 -13.03
N THR A 222 15.21 1.53 -14.01
CA THR A 222 14.90 0.91 -15.31
C THR A 222 16.19 0.70 -16.12
N GLN A 223 16.12 -0.03 -17.23
CA GLN A 223 17.26 -0.20 -18.14
C GLN A 223 17.87 1.13 -18.60
N ASN A 224 17.04 2.18 -18.70
CA ASN A 224 17.47 3.52 -19.11
C ASN A 224 17.86 4.41 -17.92
N GLY A 225 18.10 3.86 -16.75
CA GLY A 225 18.50 4.59 -15.54
C GLY A 225 17.42 5.51 -14.97
N LYS A 226 16.15 5.33 -15.34
CA LYS A 226 15.02 6.13 -14.80
C LYS A 226 14.41 5.44 -13.58
N LEU A 227 13.77 6.22 -12.73
CA LEU A 227 12.99 5.69 -11.60
C LEU A 227 11.85 4.79 -12.14
N PRO A 228 11.75 3.53 -11.69
CA PRO A 228 10.67 2.64 -12.13
C PRO A 228 9.30 3.11 -11.65
N THR A 229 8.25 2.63 -12.29
CA THR A 229 6.86 2.81 -11.85
C THR A 229 6.38 1.58 -11.10
N SER A 230 5.33 1.71 -10.29
CA SER A 230 4.58 0.57 -9.74
C SER A 230 4.20 -0.43 -10.84
N ARG A 231 3.77 0.07 -11.99
CA ARG A 231 3.42 -0.77 -13.14
C ARG A 231 4.61 -1.59 -13.68
N ASN A 232 5.83 -1.04 -13.66
CA ASN A 232 7.00 -1.82 -14.10
C ASN A 232 7.26 -3.02 -13.20
N ILE A 233 7.13 -2.83 -11.87
CA ILE A 233 7.31 -3.91 -10.90
C ILE A 233 6.17 -4.90 -11.00
N GLN A 234 4.91 -4.44 -11.02
CA GLN A 234 3.74 -5.30 -11.15
C GLN A 234 3.82 -6.14 -12.42
N THR A 235 4.14 -5.53 -13.57
CA THR A 235 4.28 -6.28 -14.84
C THR A 235 5.39 -7.35 -14.77
N SER A 236 6.50 -7.06 -14.09
CA SER A 236 7.55 -8.06 -13.88
C SER A 236 7.08 -9.16 -12.94
N PHE A 237 6.37 -8.81 -11.89
CA PHE A 237 5.80 -9.76 -10.94
C PHE A 237 4.78 -10.68 -11.62
N ASP A 238 3.87 -10.13 -12.41
CA ASP A 238 2.87 -10.90 -13.17
C ASP A 238 3.52 -11.92 -14.11
N ARG A 239 4.63 -11.54 -14.76
CA ARG A 239 5.39 -12.47 -15.64
C ARG A 239 6.03 -13.61 -14.84
N ILE A 240 6.58 -13.31 -13.65
CA ILE A 240 7.15 -14.29 -12.75
C ILE A 240 6.06 -15.24 -12.25
N LEU A 241 4.95 -14.70 -11.77
CA LEU A 241 3.80 -15.48 -11.29
C LEU A 241 3.26 -16.41 -12.37
N LYS A 242 3.05 -15.88 -13.57
CA LYS A 242 2.59 -16.67 -14.72
C LYS A 242 3.54 -17.81 -15.05
N LYS A 243 4.86 -17.58 -15.05
CA LYS A 243 5.85 -18.63 -15.31
C LYS A 243 5.94 -19.64 -14.17
N ALA A 244 5.72 -19.22 -12.94
CA ALA A 244 5.65 -20.08 -11.76
C ALA A 244 4.34 -20.89 -11.68
N GLY A 245 3.37 -20.64 -12.56
CA GLY A 245 2.04 -21.29 -12.49
C GLY A 245 1.18 -20.81 -11.34
N LEU A 246 1.45 -19.60 -10.83
CA LEU A 246 0.76 -19.01 -9.70
C LEU A 246 -0.33 -18.02 -10.14
N PRO A 247 -1.38 -17.82 -9.34
CA PRO A 247 -2.40 -16.82 -9.61
C PRO A 247 -1.81 -15.40 -9.57
N HIS A 248 -2.58 -14.43 -10.05
CA HIS A 248 -2.22 -13.02 -9.95
C HIS A 248 -2.23 -12.56 -8.50
N TYR A 249 -1.18 -11.84 -8.10
CA TYR A 249 -1.06 -11.13 -6.83
C TYR A 249 -0.63 -9.68 -7.08
N GLY A 250 -1.21 -8.74 -6.33
CA GLY A 250 -0.67 -7.38 -6.27
C GLY A 250 0.67 -7.32 -5.54
N THR A 251 1.50 -6.30 -5.81
CA THR A 251 2.80 -6.14 -5.12
C THR A 251 2.67 -6.02 -3.60
N HIS A 252 1.51 -5.59 -3.08
CA HIS A 252 1.24 -5.57 -1.64
C HIS A 252 1.17 -6.97 -1.00
N ALA A 253 0.87 -8.01 -1.79
CA ALA A 253 0.89 -9.39 -1.31
C ALA A 253 2.27 -9.81 -0.76
N LEU A 254 3.37 -9.23 -1.28
CA LEU A 254 4.72 -9.47 -0.76
C LEU A 254 4.82 -9.07 0.72
N ARG A 255 4.32 -7.87 1.04
CA ARG A 255 4.30 -7.34 2.41
C ARG A 255 3.33 -8.11 3.30
N HIS A 256 2.14 -8.44 2.80
CA HIS A 256 1.16 -9.23 3.56
C HIS A 256 1.70 -10.62 3.88
N THR A 257 2.35 -11.27 2.91
CA THR A 257 3.01 -12.57 3.13
C THR A 257 4.12 -12.47 4.17
N PHE A 258 4.99 -11.45 4.10
CA PHE A 258 6.03 -11.21 5.11
C PHE A 258 5.44 -11.04 6.50
N ALA A 259 4.43 -10.18 6.65
CA ALA A 259 3.77 -9.90 7.92
C ALA A 259 3.13 -11.16 8.52
N THR A 260 2.33 -11.87 7.73
CA THR A 260 1.64 -13.09 8.16
C THR A 260 2.63 -14.18 8.58
N ARG A 261 3.71 -14.38 7.81
CA ARG A 261 4.75 -15.37 8.15
C ARG A 261 5.50 -15.05 9.44
N LEU A 262 5.74 -13.77 9.73
CA LEU A 262 6.32 -13.37 11.01
C LEU A 262 5.33 -13.58 12.15
N LEU A 263 4.08 -13.12 11.99
CA LEU A 263 3.07 -13.20 13.03
C LEU A 263 2.70 -14.64 13.39
N ARG A 264 2.69 -15.57 12.44
CA ARG A 264 2.53 -17.01 12.72
C ARG A 264 3.63 -17.60 13.62
N LYS A 265 4.78 -16.92 13.73
CA LYS A 265 5.91 -17.35 14.58
C LYS A 265 5.97 -16.59 15.90
N THR A 266 5.14 -15.58 16.10
CA THR A 266 5.11 -14.80 17.34
C THR A 266 4.28 -15.52 18.40
N GLN A 267 4.75 -15.45 19.65
CA GLN A 267 4.10 -16.06 20.81
C GLN A 267 3.73 -15.04 21.90
N SER A 268 4.11 -13.78 21.71
CA SER A 268 3.88 -12.74 22.70
C SER A 268 3.43 -11.42 22.08
N HIS A 269 2.73 -10.60 22.87
CA HIS A 269 2.38 -9.23 22.48
C HIS A 269 3.60 -8.36 22.14
N GLN A 270 4.73 -8.58 22.81
CA GLN A 270 5.96 -7.84 22.53
C GLN A 270 6.51 -8.17 21.15
N GLU A 271 6.47 -9.44 20.74
CA GLU A 271 6.88 -9.85 19.38
C GLU A 271 5.93 -9.30 18.31
N ILE A 272 4.62 -9.30 18.55
CA ILE A 272 3.65 -8.67 17.64
C ILE A 272 3.95 -7.17 17.48
N LYS A 273 4.28 -6.48 18.59
CA LYS A 273 4.70 -5.08 18.55
C LYS A 273 5.97 -4.89 17.73
N ALA A 274 6.97 -5.77 17.90
CA ALA A 274 8.19 -5.74 17.10
C ALA A 274 7.91 -5.95 15.60
N VAL A 275 6.96 -6.83 15.22
CA VAL A 275 6.51 -6.98 13.83
C VAL A 275 5.86 -5.68 13.32
N ALA A 276 5.02 -5.02 14.12
CA ALA A 276 4.42 -3.75 13.75
C ALA A 276 5.49 -2.67 13.53
N GLU A 277 6.50 -2.59 14.37
CA GLU A 277 7.63 -1.69 14.22
C GLU A 277 8.45 -1.99 12.95
N LEU A 278 8.74 -3.26 12.64
CA LEU A 278 9.40 -3.67 11.40
C LEU A 278 8.60 -3.28 10.16
N LEU A 279 7.29 -3.40 10.22
CA LEU A 279 6.39 -2.97 9.15
C LEU A 279 6.24 -1.44 9.08
N GLY A 280 6.51 -0.70 10.16
CA GLY A 280 6.21 0.72 10.27
C GLY A 280 4.70 0.98 10.24
N ASP A 281 3.92 0.07 10.82
CA ASP A 281 2.47 0.16 10.98
C ASP A 281 2.10 0.37 12.46
N ASP A 282 0.84 0.71 12.67
CA ASP A 282 0.27 0.75 14.02
C ASP A 282 0.00 -0.68 14.51
N TYR A 283 0.25 -0.93 15.79
CA TYR A 283 -0.03 -2.22 16.42
C TYR A 283 -1.48 -2.68 16.19
N HIS A 284 -2.45 -1.79 16.40
CA HIS A 284 -3.87 -2.13 16.21
C HIS A 284 -4.20 -2.45 14.75
N VAL A 285 -3.53 -1.78 13.81
CA VAL A 285 -3.67 -2.11 12.38
C VAL A 285 -3.13 -3.51 12.10
N VAL A 286 -1.97 -3.85 12.63
CA VAL A 286 -1.37 -5.19 12.44
C VAL A 286 -2.26 -6.27 13.04
N VAL A 287 -2.73 -6.08 14.28
CA VAL A 287 -3.66 -7.01 14.93
C VAL A 287 -4.94 -7.20 14.12
N LYS A 288 -5.60 -6.08 13.76
CA LYS A 288 -6.85 -6.12 12.99
C LYS A 288 -6.68 -6.74 11.60
N THR A 289 -5.52 -6.53 10.98
CA THR A 289 -5.27 -6.91 9.58
C THR A 289 -4.84 -8.36 9.43
N TYR A 290 -4.04 -8.87 10.38
CA TYR A 290 -3.34 -10.14 10.20
C TYR A 290 -3.63 -11.18 11.29
N LEU A 291 -4.09 -10.76 12.49
CA LEU A 291 -4.41 -11.69 13.57
C LEU A 291 -5.91 -12.04 13.52
N HIS A 292 -6.27 -12.87 12.56
CA HIS A 292 -7.55 -13.57 12.61
C HIS A 292 -7.37 -14.76 13.56
N THR A 293 -8.13 -14.77 14.67
CA THR A 293 -8.16 -15.90 15.60
C THR A 293 -8.80 -17.08 14.87
N GLU A 294 -8.00 -18.09 14.51
CA GLU A 294 -8.51 -19.35 14.00
C GLU A 294 -9.39 -20.01 15.08
N GLU A 295 -10.47 -20.68 14.68
CA GLU A 295 -11.38 -21.34 15.65
C GLU A 295 -10.67 -22.41 16.50
N GLU A 296 -9.67 -23.10 15.92
CA GLU A 296 -8.80 -24.04 16.64
C GLU A 296 -8.05 -23.37 17.78
N GLY A 297 -7.57 -22.12 17.60
CA GLY A 297 -6.90 -21.36 18.65
C GLY A 297 -7.82 -20.99 19.81
N LYS A 298 -9.12 -20.76 19.56
CA LYS A 298 -10.10 -20.50 20.62
C LYS A 298 -10.37 -21.74 21.46
N SER A 299 -10.47 -22.90 20.82
CA SER A 299 -10.65 -24.20 21.50
C SER A 299 -9.49 -24.51 22.46
N THR A 300 -8.25 -24.34 21.96
CA THR A 300 -7.05 -24.59 22.79
C THR A 300 -6.93 -23.61 23.97
N LEU A 301 -7.40 -22.35 23.81
CA LEU A 301 -7.38 -21.38 24.91
C LEU A 301 -8.35 -21.73 26.03
N VAL A 302 -9.50 -22.34 25.72
CA VAL A 302 -10.46 -22.79 26.75
C VAL A 302 -9.91 -23.92 27.54
N ASP A 303 -9.11 -24.80 26.95
CA ASP A 303 -8.47 -25.93 27.64
C ASP A 303 -7.41 -25.49 28.68
N LEU A 304 -6.90 -24.24 28.58
CA LEU A 304 -5.93 -23.70 29.55
C LEU A 304 -6.55 -23.31 30.91
N ILE A 305 -7.87 -23.25 31.01
CA ILE A 305 -8.59 -22.91 32.26
C ILE A 305 -9.28 -24.13 32.89
N ALA A 306 -9.09 -25.30 32.31
CA ALA A 306 -9.53 -26.57 32.87
C ALA A 306 -8.41 -27.22 33.72
#